data_63a51585478f0fd59ea1252ab09249a9
#
_entry.id   63a51585478f0fd59ea1252ab09249a9
#
_cell.length_a   1.000
_cell.length_b   1.000
_cell.length_c   1.000
_cell.angle_alpha   90.00
_cell.angle_beta   90.00
_cell.angle_gamma   90.00
#
_symmetry.space_group_name_H-M   'P 1'
#
loop_
_entity.id
_entity.type
_entity.pdbx_description
1 polymer ?
#
loop_
_entity_poly.entity_id
_entity_poly.type
_entity_poly.pdbx_seq_one_letter_code
_entity_poly.pdbx_strand_id
1 'polypeptide(L)'
;VFASRAISNEMTKTAFVTGGTGFIGANLIQLLVQEGYTVRALARPSSRLDNLRHLDIEIVKGDLNDPQLWQQMAGCQVLFHVAAHYSLWQTDRDLLYRHNVLGTRNILAAAQKAGIERTVYTSSVAAIGVKPGGIADETYQSPPDALIGDYKKSKYWAEQEAIQAGKTQDVVIVNPSSPIGPMDIKPTPTGDIILRFLRRQMPFYLDTGLNFIDVRDVARGHLLALERGKAGDRYILGNQNLTLKTLLDLLSQITGLKAPQTSVPAWLPLGVAWVDERILAPLGKQPSIPLDGVRMATQTMYYDAAKAVRELGLPQTPIEIGLKDAVDWFKHYFDLKTPNA
;
A
#
# COMPACT_ATOMS: atom_id res chain seq x y z
N VAL A 1 26.55 -40.41 -5.17
CA VAL A 1 25.24 -40.70 -5.79
C VAL A 1 24.49 -39.37 -5.75
N PHE A 2 24.58 -38.59 -6.83
CA PHE A 2 23.83 -37.35 -7.01
C PHE A 2 22.42 -37.73 -7.44
N ALA A 3 21.42 -37.51 -6.56
CA ALA A 3 20.03 -37.61 -6.92
C ALA A 3 19.70 -36.43 -7.86
N SER A 4 19.49 -36.70 -9.12
CA SER A 4 18.92 -35.81 -10.11
C SER A 4 17.54 -35.41 -9.63
N ARG A 5 17.37 -34.13 -9.24
CA ARG A 5 16.08 -33.53 -9.00
C ARG A 5 15.35 -33.51 -10.34
N ALA A 6 14.36 -34.35 -10.50
CA ALA A 6 13.48 -34.33 -11.65
C ALA A 6 12.89 -32.92 -11.77
N ILE A 7 13.24 -32.21 -12.83
CA ILE A 7 12.62 -30.95 -13.22
C ILE A 7 11.22 -31.34 -13.67
N SER A 8 10.24 -31.19 -12.77
CA SER A 8 8.83 -31.17 -13.16
C SER A 8 8.66 -29.99 -14.13
N ASN A 9 8.22 -30.29 -15.33
CA ASN A 9 7.93 -29.30 -16.38
C ASN A 9 6.61 -28.57 -16.04
N GLU A 10 6.55 -27.97 -14.85
CA GLU A 10 5.48 -27.03 -14.52
C GLU A 10 5.73 -25.77 -15.35
N MET A 11 4.84 -25.52 -16.29
CA MET A 11 4.90 -24.29 -17.09
C MET A 11 4.98 -23.09 -16.15
N THR A 12 6.05 -22.32 -16.25
CA THR A 12 6.28 -21.12 -15.45
C THR A 12 5.10 -20.18 -15.60
N LYS A 13 4.39 -19.88 -14.51
CA LYS A 13 3.25 -18.97 -14.55
C LYS A 13 3.70 -17.56 -14.85
N THR A 14 3.03 -16.90 -15.78
CA THR A 14 3.28 -15.48 -16.10
C THR A 14 2.29 -14.61 -15.37
N ALA A 15 2.82 -13.68 -14.57
CA ALA A 15 2.06 -12.70 -13.81
C ALA A 15 2.10 -11.33 -14.49
N PHE A 16 0.94 -10.73 -14.71
CA PHE A 16 0.83 -9.31 -15.06
C PHE A 16 0.68 -8.48 -13.78
N VAL A 17 1.55 -7.49 -13.60
CA VAL A 17 1.58 -6.66 -12.38
C VAL A 17 1.40 -5.19 -12.74
N THR A 18 0.39 -4.54 -12.18
CA THR A 18 0.26 -3.08 -12.23
C THR A 18 0.77 -2.45 -10.93
N GLY A 19 1.27 -1.22 -10.99
CA GLY A 19 1.81 -0.56 -9.80
C GLY A 19 3.15 -1.12 -9.31
N GLY A 20 3.83 -1.93 -10.13
CA GLY A 20 5.11 -2.57 -9.80
C GLY A 20 6.24 -1.59 -9.47
N THR A 21 6.16 -0.34 -9.91
CA THR A 21 7.14 0.71 -9.59
C THR A 21 6.94 1.35 -8.22
N GLY A 22 5.81 1.05 -7.54
CA GLY A 22 5.49 1.54 -6.19
C GLY A 22 6.05 0.65 -5.09
N PHE A 23 5.84 1.06 -3.84
CA PHE A 23 6.38 0.41 -2.65
C PHE A 23 5.96 -1.07 -2.53
N ILE A 24 4.65 -1.34 -2.44
CA ILE A 24 4.13 -2.71 -2.34
C ILE A 24 4.45 -3.52 -3.61
N GLY A 25 4.19 -2.91 -4.78
CA GLY A 25 4.35 -3.61 -6.06
C GLY A 25 5.80 -4.03 -6.35
N ALA A 26 6.78 -3.22 -5.97
CA ALA A 26 8.19 -3.56 -6.14
C ALA A 26 8.61 -4.75 -5.26
N ASN A 27 8.20 -4.76 -3.99
CA ASN A 27 8.41 -5.90 -3.09
C ASN A 27 7.70 -7.17 -3.58
N LEU A 28 6.47 -7.02 -4.12
CA LEU A 28 5.73 -8.14 -4.71
C LEU A 28 6.44 -8.70 -5.95
N ILE A 29 6.89 -7.84 -6.88
CA ILE A 29 7.61 -8.29 -8.08
C ILE A 29 8.91 -9.03 -7.70
N GLN A 30 9.66 -8.49 -6.75
CA GLN A 30 10.87 -9.16 -6.25
C GLN A 30 10.55 -10.57 -5.72
N LEU A 31 9.48 -10.70 -4.94
CA LEU A 31 9.02 -11.99 -4.44
C LEU A 31 8.59 -12.92 -5.57
N LEU A 32 7.79 -12.44 -6.54
CA LEU A 32 7.32 -13.25 -7.66
C LEU A 32 8.47 -13.82 -8.49
N VAL A 33 9.51 -13.02 -8.76
CA VAL A 33 10.73 -13.48 -9.46
C VAL A 33 11.45 -14.55 -8.63
N GLN A 34 11.57 -14.39 -7.32
CA GLN A 34 12.17 -15.40 -6.42
C GLN A 34 11.38 -16.70 -6.39
N GLU A 35 10.05 -16.65 -6.51
CA GLU A 35 9.16 -17.82 -6.57
C GLU A 35 9.03 -18.40 -7.99
N GLY A 36 9.85 -17.92 -8.95
CA GLY A 36 9.94 -18.49 -10.29
C GLY A 36 8.85 -18.03 -11.27
N TYR A 37 8.12 -16.94 -10.97
CA TYR A 37 7.19 -16.38 -11.93
C TYR A 37 7.90 -15.60 -13.03
N THR A 38 7.43 -15.72 -14.27
CA THR A 38 7.72 -14.71 -15.30
C THR A 38 6.84 -13.49 -15.02
N VAL A 39 7.46 -12.32 -14.90
CA VAL A 39 6.72 -11.10 -14.54
C VAL A 39 6.69 -10.12 -15.70
N ARG A 40 5.49 -9.66 -16.03
CA ARG A 40 5.24 -8.54 -16.95
C ARG A 40 4.67 -7.39 -16.15
N ALA A 41 5.42 -6.28 -16.01
CA ALA A 41 5.07 -5.15 -15.18
C ALA A 41 4.62 -3.94 -16.01
N LEU A 42 3.37 -3.48 -15.81
CA LEU A 42 2.87 -2.26 -16.43
C LEU A 42 3.47 -1.03 -15.77
N ALA A 43 4.12 -0.19 -16.54
CA ALA A 43 4.69 1.07 -16.09
C ALA A 43 4.34 2.22 -17.04
N ARG A 44 3.98 3.39 -16.48
CA ARG A 44 3.80 4.61 -17.29
C ARG A 44 5.15 5.08 -17.82
N PRO A 45 5.21 5.75 -18.98
CA PRO A 45 6.47 6.30 -19.51
C PRO A 45 7.24 7.19 -18.52
N SER A 46 6.52 7.89 -17.63
CA SER A 46 7.08 8.75 -16.58
C SER A 46 7.45 8.03 -15.28
N SER A 47 7.23 6.73 -15.19
CA SER A 47 7.50 5.97 -13.96
C SER A 47 8.99 5.81 -13.72
N ARG A 48 9.42 6.00 -12.46
CA ARG A 48 10.77 5.65 -12.02
C ARG A 48 10.87 4.14 -11.88
N LEU A 49 11.93 3.55 -12.44
CA LEU A 49 12.16 2.11 -12.45
C LEU A 49 13.25 1.67 -11.45
N ASP A 50 13.65 2.55 -10.52
CA ASP A 50 14.80 2.33 -9.64
C ASP A 50 14.72 0.98 -8.89
N ASN A 51 13.54 0.63 -8.38
CA ASN A 51 13.31 -0.63 -7.67
C ASN A 51 13.29 -1.88 -8.58
N LEU A 52 13.20 -1.71 -9.90
CA LEU A 52 12.99 -2.81 -10.84
C LEU A 52 14.19 -3.10 -11.76
N ARG A 53 15.16 -2.16 -11.84
CA ARG A 53 16.27 -2.23 -12.82
C ARG A 53 17.13 -3.47 -12.72
N HIS A 54 17.21 -4.10 -11.57
CA HIS A 54 18.05 -5.28 -11.31
C HIS A 54 17.28 -6.60 -11.41
N LEU A 55 15.99 -6.54 -11.74
CA LEU A 55 15.14 -7.72 -11.86
C LEU A 55 14.99 -8.13 -13.33
N ASP A 56 15.02 -9.42 -13.59
CA ASP A 56 14.75 -9.99 -14.91
C ASP A 56 13.23 -10.08 -15.13
N ILE A 57 12.65 -9.00 -15.64
CA ILE A 57 11.21 -8.83 -15.87
C ILE A 57 10.94 -8.08 -17.17
N GLU A 58 9.78 -8.30 -17.76
CA GLU A 58 9.31 -7.51 -18.90
C GLU A 58 8.61 -6.23 -18.42
N ILE A 59 9.11 -5.07 -18.87
CA ILE A 59 8.43 -3.78 -18.62
C ILE A 59 7.55 -3.43 -19.80
N VAL A 60 6.24 -3.40 -19.58
CA VAL A 60 5.23 -2.97 -20.53
C VAL A 60 4.91 -1.50 -20.30
N LYS A 61 5.10 -0.65 -21.32
CA LYS A 61 4.74 0.76 -21.25
C LYS A 61 3.26 0.95 -21.58
N GLY A 62 2.50 1.56 -20.67
CA GLY A 62 1.08 1.79 -20.88
C GLY A 62 0.40 2.48 -19.70
N ASP A 63 -0.91 2.65 -19.81
CA ASP A 63 -1.78 3.24 -18.78
C ASP A 63 -3.02 2.35 -18.56
N LEU A 64 -3.59 2.40 -17.37
CA LEU A 64 -4.80 1.62 -17.01
C LEU A 64 -6.03 2.02 -17.85
N ASN A 65 -6.01 3.19 -18.48
CA ASN A 65 -7.09 3.68 -19.33
C ASN A 65 -6.89 3.34 -20.82
N ASP A 66 -5.84 2.59 -21.17
CA ASP A 66 -5.64 2.13 -22.54
C ASP A 66 -6.70 1.07 -22.92
N PRO A 67 -7.56 1.30 -23.90
CA PRO A 67 -8.58 0.35 -24.31
C PRO A 67 -8.00 -0.95 -24.91
N GLN A 68 -6.73 -0.96 -25.28
CA GLN A 68 -6.01 -2.13 -25.80
C GLN A 68 -5.16 -2.84 -24.77
N LEU A 69 -5.23 -2.45 -23.48
CA LEU A 69 -4.42 -3.01 -22.39
C LEU A 69 -4.52 -4.55 -22.29
N TRP A 70 -5.69 -5.13 -22.64
CA TRP A 70 -5.88 -6.59 -22.67
C TRP A 70 -4.90 -7.33 -23.59
N GLN A 71 -4.44 -6.70 -24.70
CA GLN A 71 -3.45 -7.30 -25.61
C GLN A 71 -2.09 -7.46 -24.93
N GLN A 72 -1.74 -6.52 -24.05
CA GLN A 72 -0.51 -6.54 -23.28
C GLN A 72 -0.53 -7.62 -22.18
N MET A 73 -1.74 -8.09 -21.80
CA MET A 73 -1.93 -9.16 -20.81
C MET A 73 -1.99 -10.55 -21.46
N ALA A 74 -1.98 -10.63 -22.80
CA ALA A 74 -2.08 -11.90 -23.50
C ALA A 74 -1.01 -12.89 -23.08
N GLY A 75 -1.40 -14.12 -22.75
CA GLY A 75 -0.51 -15.18 -22.27
C GLY A 75 -0.16 -15.12 -20.78
N CYS A 76 -0.63 -14.11 -20.04
CA CYS A 76 -0.54 -14.10 -18.59
C CYS A 76 -1.69 -14.90 -17.97
N GLN A 77 -1.41 -15.69 -16.92
CA GLN A 77 -2.41 -16.47 -16.20
C GLN A 77 -3.00 -15.68 -15.03
N VAL A 78 -2.20 -14.80 -14.41
CA VAL A 78 -2.60 -14.10 -13.20
C VAL A 78 -2.37 -12.60 -13.31
N LEU A 79 -3.25 -11.83 -12.66
CA LEU A 79 -3.13 -10.38 -12.51
C LEU A 79 -2.94 -10.01 -11.05
N PHE A 80 -1.90 -9.23 -10.75
CA PHE A 80 -1.80 -8.48 -9.50
C PHE A 80 -2.05 -7.00 -9.79
N HIS A 81 -3.22 -6.51 -9.40
CA HIS A 81 -3.56 -5.10 -9.58
C HIS A 81 -3.21 -4.31 -8.32
N VAL A 82 -1.98 -3.78 -8.28
CA VAL A 82 -1.43 -3.02 -7.12
C VAL A 82 -1.46 -1.51 -7.37
N ALA A 83 -1.66 -1.09 -8.61
CA ALA A 83 -1.68 0.33 -8.97
C ALA A 83 -2.79 1.09 -8.25
N ALA A 84 -2.42 2.18 -7.59
CA ALA A 84 -3.34 3.17 -7.06
C ALA A 84 -2.68 4.55 -7.09
N HIS A 85 -3.48 5.59 -7.25
CA HIS A 85 -3.06 6.95 -7.00
C HIS A 85 -3.34 7.31 -5.54
N TYR A 86 -2.34 7.87 -4.85
CA TYR A 86 -2.46 8.37 -3.49
C TYR A 86 -2.30 9.88 -3.48
N SER A 87 -3.27 10.58 -2.92
CA SER A 87 -3.20 12.01 -2.63
C SER A 87 -4.15 12.36 -1.49
N LEU A 88 -3.77 13.33 -0.67
CA LEU A 88 -4.61 13.91 0.38
C LEU A 88 -5.09 15.33 0.01
N TRP A 89 -4.76 15.80 -1.20
CA TRP A 89 -5.17 17.11 -1.70
C TRP A 89 -6.55 17.03 -2.34
N GLN A 90 -7.45 17.94 -1.96
CA GLN A 90 -8.81 18.00 -2.53
C GLN A 90 -8.80 18.33 -4.04
N THR A 91 -7.76 19.02 -4.51
CA THR A 91 -7.55 19.30 -5.94
C THR A 91 -7.38 18.04 -6.79
N ASP A 92 -7.00 16.91 -6.17
CA ASP A 92 -6.73 15.66 -6.87
C ASP A 92 -7.93 14.69 -6.91
N ARG A 93 -9.12 15.14 -6.46
CA ARG A 93 -10.34 14.32 -6.39
C ARG A 93 -10.65 13.60 -7.71
N ASP A 94 -10.68 14.33 -8.83
CA ASP A 94 -11.00 13.76 -10.13
C ASP A 94 -9.91 12.79 -10.60
N LEU A 95 -8.65 13.09 -10.26
CA LEU A 95 -7.51 12.24 -10.57
C LEU A 95 -7.58 10.92 -9.77
N LEU A 96 -7.94 11.01 -8.47
CA LEU A 96 -8.16 9.85 -7.60
C LEU A 96 -9.28 8.95 -8.16
N TYR A 97 -10.43 9.54 -8.53
CA TYR A 97 -11.54 8.79 -9.10
C TYR A 97 -11.14 8.12 -10.42
N ARG A 98 -10.51 8.86 -11.33
CA ARG A 98 -10.08 8.35 -12.64
C ARG A 98 -9.09 7.20 -12.52
N HIS A 99 -8.07 7.32 -11.67
CA HIS A 99 -7.04 6.29 -11.56
C HIS A 99 -7.48 5.12 -10.68
N ASN A 100 -8.13 5.39 -9.55
CA ASN A 100 -8.47 4.32 -8.61
C ASN A 100 -9.75 3.60 -9.01
N VAL A 101 -10.82 4.31 -9.36
CA VAL A 101 -12.12 3.69 -9.65
C VAL A 101 -12.20 3.23 -11.11
N LEU A 102 -12.07 4.18 -12.06
CA LEU A 102 -12.16 3.82 -13.48
C LEU A 102 -10.98 2.96 -13.92
N GLY A 103 -9.76 3.21 -13.41
CA GLY A 103 -8.60 2.38 -13.66
C GLY A 103 -8.79 0.94 -13.20
N THR A 104 -9.39 0.71 -12.01
CA THR A 104 -9.74 -0.63 -11.52
C THR A 104 -10.79 -1.30 -12.38
N ARG A 105 -11.87 -0.59 -12.76
CA ARG A 105 -12.87 -1.10 -13.69
C ARG A 105 -12.24 -1.54 -15.01
N ASN A 106 -11.41 -0.70 -15.60
CA ASN A 106 -10.79 -0.94 -16.90
C ASN A 106 -9.85 -2.14 -16.88
N ILE A 107 -8.98 -2.25 -15.85
CA ILE A 107 -8.01 -3.35 -15.76
C ILE A 107 -8.72 -4.69 -15.54
N LEU A 108 -9.80 -4.73 -14.74
CA LEU A 108 -10.58 -5.95 -14.51
C LEU A 108 -11.33 -6.37 -15.79
N ALA A 109 -11.89 -5.44 -16.56
CA ALA A 109 -12.48 -5.72 -17.85
C ALA A 109 -11.42 -6.21 -18.88
N ALA A 110 -10.23 -5.62 -18.86
CA ALA A 110 -9.11 -6.06 -19.69
C ALA A 110 -8.63 -7.46 -19.30
N ALA A 111 -8.56 -7.77 -18.02
CA ALA A 111 -8.19 -9.09 -17.49
C ALA A 111 -9.17 -10.17 -17.96
N GLN A 112 -10.47 -9.90 -17.87
CA GLN A 112 -11.51 -10.81 -18.36
C GLN A 112 -11.37 -11.07 -19.87
N LYS A 113 -11.16 -10.01 -20.66
CA LYS A 113 -10.97 -10.12 -22.10
C LYS A 113 -9.70 -10.85 -22.50
N ALA A 114 -8.63 -10.72 -21.69
CA ALA A 114 -7.35 -11.40 -21.92
C ALA A 114 -7.35 -12.87 -21.46
N GLY A 115 -8.40 -13.32 -20.77
CA GLY A 115 -8.48 -14.68 -20.24
C GLY A 115 -7.64 -14.92 -19.00
N ILE A 116 -7.42 -13.87 -18.17
CA ILE A 116 -6.76 -14.02 -16.87
C ILE A 116 -7.57 -14.99 -16.00
N GLU A 117 -6.90 -16.00 -15.45
CA GLU A 117 -7.53 -17.05 -14.64
C GLU A 117 -7.92 -16.54 -13.26
N ARG A 118 -7.03 -15.78 -12.61
CA ARG A 118 -7.26 -15.20 -11.27
C ARG A 118 -6.61 -13.82 -11.12
N THR A 119 -7.32 -12.92 -10.44
CA THR A 119 -6.85 -11.58 -10.10
C THR A 119 -6.74 -11.40 -8.60
N VAL A 120 -5.62 -10.86 -8.12
CA VAL A 120 -5.46 -10.33 -6.76
C VAL A 120 -5.51 -8.81 -6.85
N TYR A 121 -6.58 -8.23 -6.31
CA TYR A 121 -6.79 -6.78 -6.29
C TYR A 121 -6.31 -6.19 -4.96
N THR A 122 -5.41 -5.22 -5.03
CA THR A 122 -4.91 -4.48 -3.87
C THR A 122 -5.81 -3.32 -3.54
N SER A 123 -6.71 -3.53 -2.61
CA SER A 123 -7.48 -2.46 -1.98
C SER A 123 -6.65 -1.78 -0.87
N SER A 124 -7.26 -1.46 0.25
CA SER A 124 -6.63 -0.88 1.44
C SER A 124 -7.61 -0.99 2.60
N VAL A 125 -7.12 -1.02 3.84
CA VAL A 125 -7.97 -0.80 5.03
C VAL A 125 -8.68 0.57 4.99
N ALA A 126 -8.18 1.51 4.18
CA ALA A 126 -8.85 2.78 3.91
C ALA A 126 -10.25 2.62 3.30
N ALA A 127 -10.49 1.55 2.51
CA ALA A 127 -11.79 1.22 1.95
C ALA A 127 -12.76 0.66 3.01
N ILE A 128 -12.25 -0.07 4.00
CA ILE A 128 -13.03 -0.59 5.14
C ILE A 128 -13.49 0.54 6.05
N GLY A 129 -12.60 1.50 6.29
CA GLY A 129 -12.84 2.64 7.18
C GLY A 129 -12.42 2.36 8.62
N VAL A 130 -12.86 3.20 9.55
CA VAL A 130 -12.47 3.16 10.96
C VAL A 130 -13.67 2.82 11.83
N LYS A 131 -13.53 1.81 12.68
CA LYS A 131 -14.55 1.45 13.69
C LYS A 131 -14.36 2.33 14.93
N PRO A 132 -15.30 3.22 15.25
CA PRO A 132 -15.16 4.10 16.40
C PRO A 132 -14.92 3.32 17.70
N GLY A 133 -13.84 3.64 18.41
CA GLY A 133 -13.50 3.02 19.69
C GLY A 133 -13.20 1.52 19.64
N GLY A 134 -12.96 0.95 18.45
CA GLY A 134 -12.76 -0.49 18.29
C GLY A 134 -11.72 -0.86 17.24
N ILE A 135 -11.59 -2.16 17.01
CA ILE A 135 -10.76 -2.76 15.99
C ILE A 135 -11.68 -3.22 14.85
N ALA A 136 -11.39 -2.80 13.61
CA ALA A 136 -12.16 -3.23 12.44
C ALA A 136 -11.58 -4.51 11.84
N ASP A 137 -12.45 -5.38 11.34
CA ASP A 137 -12.12 -6.58 10.59
C ASP A 137 -12.78 -6.54 9.20
N GLU A 138 -12.70 -7.63 8.44
CA GLU A 138 -13.27 -7.73 7.11
C GLU A 138 -14.81 -7.67 7.08
N THR A 139 -15.49 -7.84 8.20
CA THR A 139 -16.97 -7.76 8.30
C THR A 139 -17.45 -6.33 8.48
N TYR A 140 -16.56 -5.44 8.95
CA TYR A 140 -16.89 -4.04 9.17
C TYR A 140 -16.82 -3.25 7.86
N GLN A 141 -17.71 -2.27 7.71
CA GLN A 141 -17.72 -1.32 6.60
C GLN A 141 -18.24 0.02 7.09
N SER A 142 -17.40 1.05 7.04
CA SER A 142 -17.87 2.43 7.24
C SER A 142 -18.79 2.86 6.10
N PRO A 143 -19.86 3.61 6.39
CA PRO A 143 -20.62 4.28 5.34
C PRO A 143 -19.70 5.20 4.52
N PRO A 144 -19.89 5.32 3.19
CA PRO A 144 -19.02 6.15 2.33
C PRO A 144 -18.89 7.60 2.80
N ASP A 145 -19.96 8.17 3.35
CA ASP A 145 -19.96 9.55 3.84
C ASP A 145 -19.15 9.74 5.14
N ALA A 146 -18.93 8.67 5.90
CA ALA A 146 -18.08 8.68 7.10
C ALA A 146 -16.58 8.53 6.76
N LEU A 147 -16.23 8.20 5.51
CA LEU A 147 -14.85 8.10 5.07
C LEU A 147 -14.25 9.50 4.89
N ILE A 148 -13.18 9.78 5.65
CA ILE A 148 -12.47 11.07 5.60
C ILE A 148 -11.59 11.13 4.36
N GLY A 149 -11.79 12.17 3.54
CA GLY A 149 -10.97 12.49 2.37
C GLY A 149 -11.29 11.68 1.12
N ASP A 150 -10.98 12.28 -0.02
CA ASP A 150 -11.31 11.71 -1.33
C ASP A 150 -10.50 10.44 -1.64
N TYR A 151 -9.31 10.28 -1.02
CA TYR A 151 -8.53 9.05 -1.16
C TYR A 151 -9.28 7.82 -0.60
N LYS A 152 -9.77 7.88 0.66
CA LYS A 152 -10.51 6.75 1.26
C LYS A 152 -11.78 6.44 0.46
N LYS A 153 -12.51 7.48 0.02
CA LYS A 153 -13.70 7.32 -0.83
C LYS A 153 -13.35 6.67 -2.17
N SER A 154 -12.26 7.08 -2.82
CA SER A 154 -11.82 6.47 -4.08
C SER A 154 -11.44 5.01 -3.92
N LYS A 155 -10.79 4.62 -2.80
CA LYS A 155 -10.46 3.22 -2.50
C LYS A 155 -11.70 2.39 -2.21
N TYR A 156 -12.68 2.96 -1.50
CA TYR A 156 -13.98 2.32 -1.30
C TYR A 156 -14.68 2.02 -2.64
N TRP A 157 -14.84 3.03 -3.50
CA TRP A 157 -15.51 2.84 -4.78
C TRP A 157 -14.75 1.90 -5.72
N ALA A 158 -13.42 1.94 -5.71
CA ALA A 158 -12.59 1.00 -6.45
C ALA A 158 -12.75 -0.45 -5.95
N GLU A 159 -12.89 -0.66 -4.63
CA GLU A 159 -13.18 -1.97 -4.07
C GLU A 159 -14.57 -2.47 -4.48
N GLN A 160 -15.58 -1.58 -4.59
CA GLN A 160 -16.90 -1.95 -5.13
C GLN A 160 -16.82 -2.44 -6.58
N GLU A 161 -15.95 -1.84 -7.42
CA GLU A 161 -15.70 -2.35 -8.79
C GLU A 161 -15.10 -3.77 -8.75
N ALA A 162 -14.16 -4.03 -7.84
CA ALA A 162 -13.57 -5.36 -7.68
C ALA A 162 -14.59 -6.39 -7.16
N ILE A 163 -15.42 -6.02 -6.19
CA ILE A 163 -16.52 -6.87 -5.69
C ILE A 163 -17.51 -7.18 -6.81
N GLN A 164 -17.86 -6.20 -7.62
CA GLN A 164 -18.78 -6.41 -8.73
C GLN A 164 -18.16 -7.33 -9.80
N ALA A 165 -16.89 -7.15 -10.15
CA ALA A 165 -16.18 -8.02 -11.08
C ALA A 165 -16.08 -9.46 -10.52
N GLY A 166 -15.87 -9.62 -9.22
CA GLY A 166 -15.80 -10.91 -8.56
C GLY A 166 -17.06 -11.78 -8.68
N LYS A 167 -18.18 -11.23 -9.14
CA LYS A 167 -19.40 -12.01 -9.42
C LYS A 167 -19.28 -12.87 -10.70
N THR A 168 -18.36 -12.52 -11.61
CA THR A 168 -18.18 -13.17 -12.91
C THR A 168 -16.74 -13.58 -13.19
N GLN A 169 -15.79 -13.14 -12.35
CA GLN A 169 -14.36 -13.41 -12.47
C GLN A 169 -13.83 -13.95 -11.14
N ASP A 170 -12.72 -14.67 -11.16
CA ASP A 170 -12.02 -15.07 -9.94
C ASP A 170 -11.16 -13.89 -9.43
N VAL A 171 -11.73 -13.07 -8.55
CA VAL A 171 -11.09 -11.90 -7.94
C VAL A 171 -10.97 -12.11 -6.43
N VAL A 172 -9.77 -12.03 -5.90
CA VAL A 172 -9.49 -12.00 -4.45
C VAL A 172 -9.04 -10.60 -4.08
N ILE A 173 -9.58 -10.04 -3.00
CA ILE A 173 -9.29 -8.68 -2.55
C ILE A 173 -8.35 -8.74 -1.35
N VAL A 174 -7.29 -7.94 -1.36
CA VAL A 174 -6.42 -7.75 -0.21
C VAL A 174 -6.44 -6.30 0.25
N ASN A 175 -6.52 -6.08 1.56
CA ASN A 175 -6.58 -4.77 2.20
C ASN A 175 -5.34 -4.55 3.06
N PRO A 176 -4.20 -4.11 2.49
CA PRO A 176 -3.04 -3.76 3.29
C PRO A 176 -3.35 -2.65 4.29
N SER A 177 -2.79 -2.76 5.49
CA SER A 177 -2.84 -1.73 6.52
C SER A 177 -1.78 -0.65 6.29
N SER A 178 -0.85 -0.44 7.22
CA SER A 178 0.24 0.54 7.10
C SER A 178 1.56 -0.21 6.93
N PRO A 179 1.97 -0.51 5.68
CA PRO A 179 3.22 -1.23 5.45
C PRO A 179 4.44 -0.38 5.77
N ILE A 180 5.47 -1.04 6.30
CA ILE A 180 6.80 -0.50 6.58
C ILE A 180 7.86 -1.43 6.00
N GLY A 181 8.98 -0.88 5.55
CA GLY A 181 10.08 -1.69 4.99
C GLY A 181 10.87 -0.96 3.91
N PRO A 182 11.75 -1.68 3.20
CA PRO A 182 12.62 -1.13 2.16
C PRO A 182 11.87 -0.86 0.84
N MET A 183 12.47 -0.05 -0.03
CA MET A 183 12.01 0.33 -1.38
C MET A 183 10.86 1.34 -1.44
N ASP A 184 10.59 2.09 -0.37
CA ASP A 184 9.62 3.20 -0.37
C ASP A 184 10.24 4.49 -0.97
N ILE A 185 10.53 4.48 -2.29
CA ILE A 185 11.22 5.57 -3.02
C ILE A 185 10.43 6.88 -3.09
N LYS A 186 9.12 6.79 -2.96
CA LYS A 186 8.22 7.93 -2.77
C LYS A 186 7.56 7.75 -1.43
N PRO A 187 8.15 8.29 -0.35
CA PRO A 187 7.71 7.95 0.98
C PRO A 187 6.19 7.95 1.10
N THR A 188 5.64 6.78 1.45
CA THR A 188 4.25 6.65 1.85
C THR A 188 4.02 7.46 3.13
N PRO A 189 2.77 7.72 3.57
CA PRO A 189 2.55 8.41 4.84
C PRO A 189 3.29 7.77 6.00
N THR A 190 3.37 6.46 6.03
CA THR A 190 4.12 5.71 7.07
C THR A 190 5.63 5.87 6.90
N GLY A 191 6.12 5.78 5.66
CA GLY A 191 7.52 6.04 5.34
C GLY A 191 7.95 7.47 5.62
N ASP A 192 7.07 8.46 5.41
CA ASP A 192 7.34 9.87 5.73
C ASP A 192 7.50 10.10 7.25
N ILE A 193 6.76 9.38 8.09
CA ILE A 193 6.97 9.40 9.55
C ILE A 193 8.40 8.97 9.87
N ILE A 194 8.86 7.85 9.31
CA ILE A 194 10.21 7.34 9.53
C ILE A 194 11.25 8.34 9.02
N LEU A 195 11.07 8.87 7.81
CA LEU A 195 11.98 9.82 7.19
C LEU A 195 12.08 11.13 7.98
N ARG A 196 10.96 11.69 8.41
CA ARG A 196 10.93 12.89 9.28
C ARG A 196 11.59 12.65 10.62
N PHE A 197 11.38 11.46 11.21
CA PHE A 197 12.05 11.08 12.44
C PHE A 197 13.58 11.06 12.27
N LEU A 198 14.08 10.42 11.21
CA LEU A 198 15.50 10.38 10.87
C LEU A 198 16.10 11.77 10.63
N ARG A 199 15.33 12.68 10.05
CA ARG A 199 15.70 14.08 9.80
C ARG A 199 15.53 14.98 11.03
N ARG A 200 15.07 14.44 12.18
CA ARG A 200 14.77 15.20 13.42
C ARG A 200 13.75 16.32 13.19
N GLN A 201 12.78 16.11 12.28
CA GLN A 201 11.73 17.06 11.92
C GLN A 201 10.42 16.81 12.65
N MET A 202 10.44 16.08 13.76
CA MET A 202 9.28 15.75 14.59
C MET A 202 9.48 16.22 16.02
N PRO A 203 9.23 17.52 16.33
CA PRO A 203 9.41 18.04 17.69
C PRO A 203 8.29 17.56 18.65
N PHE A 204 7.17 17.13 18.13
CA PHE A 204 5.99 16.62 18.84
C PHE A 204 5.28 15.55 18.02
N TYR A 205 4.32 14.87 18.62
CA TYR A 205 3.49 13.84 17.94
C TYR A 205 2.01 14.02 18.28
N LEU A 206 1.14 13.39 17.46
CA LEU A 206 -0.29 13.26 17.71
C LEU A 206 -0.57 11.95 18.45
N ASP A 207 -1.48 12.00 19.43
CA ASP A 207 -1.94 10.78 20.12
C ASP A 207 -2.92 10.03 19.20
N THR A 208 -2.36 9.11 18.44
CA THR A 208 -3.04 8.29 17.43
C THR A 208 -2.38 6.92 17.34
N GLY A 209 -2.97 6.01 16.56
CA GLY A 209 -2.44 4.68 16.35
C GLY A 209 -2.83 4.10 14.99
N LEU A 210 -1.99 3.22 14.50
CA LEU A 210 -2.15 2.52 13.23
C LEU A 210 -1.92 1.02 13.41
N ASN A 211 -2.42 0.24 12.47
CA ASN A 211 -2.00 -1.14 12.29
C ASN A 211 -0.80 -1.16 11.35
N PHE A 212 0.32 -1.73 11.77
CA PHE A 212 1.54 -1.82 10.99
C PHE A 212 1.80 -3.26 10.55
N ILE A 213 2.47 -3.40 9.40
CA ILE A 213 2.89 -4.69 8.84
C ILE A 213 4.18 -4.51 8.03
N ASP A 214 5.05 -5.53 8.01
CA ASP A 214 6.20 -5.56 7.11
C ASP A 214 5.72 -5.64 5.65
N VAL A 215 6.30 -4.83 4.76
CA VAL A 215 5.93 -4.81 3.34
C VAL A 215 6.18 -6.15 2.64
N ARG A 216 7.13 -6.95 3.13
CA ARG A 216 7.42 -8.30 2.61
C ARG A 216 6.31 -9.29 2.99
N ASP A 217 5.72 -9.13 4.19
CA ASP A 217 4.53 -9.89 4.59
C ASP A 217 3.32 -9.48 3.75
N VAL A 218 3.20 -8.20 3.39
CA VAL A 218 2.18 -7.74 2.44
C VAL A 218 2.41 -8.39 1.07
N ALA A 219 3.64 -8.41 0.56
CA ALA A 219 3.96 -9.07 -0.72
C ALA A 219 3.64 -10.57 -0.66
N ARG A 220 4.04 -11.26 0.42
CA ARG A 220 3.72 -12.67 0.65
C ARG A 220 2.21 -12.88 0.77
N GLY A 221 1.49 -11.98 1.43
CA GLY A 221 0.02 -12.00 1.54
C GLY A 221 -0.68 -11.94 0.18
N HIS A 222 -0.15 -11.20 -0.79
CA HIS A 222 -0.67 -11.18 -2.17
C HIS A 222 -0.50 -12.56 -2.84
N LEU A 223 0.67 -13.17 -2.70
CA LEU A 223 0.91 -14.50 -3.28
C LEU A 223 0.03 -15.56 -2.60
N LEU A 224 -0.07 -15.53 -1.28
CA LEU A 224 -0.96 -16.43 -0.53
C LEU A 224 -2.44 -16.22 -0.89
N ALA A 225 -2.86 -14.98 -1.16
CA ALA A 225 -4.21 -14.69 -1.63
C ALA A 225 -4.46 -15.28 -3.04
N LEU A 226 -3.44 -15.25 -3.92
CA LEU A 226 -3.50 -15.95 -5.21
C LEU A 226 -3.67 -17.47 -5.02
N GLU A 227 -2.94 -18.07 -4.09
CA GLU A 227 -2.89 -19.53 -3.91
C GLU A 227 -4.09 -20.08 -3.13
N ARG A 228 -4.53 -19.37 -2.08
CA ARG A 228 -5.45 -19.89 -1.05
C ARG A 228 -6.70 -19.02 -0.85
N GLY A 229 -6.70 -17.78 -1.37
CA GLY A 229 -7.81 -16.87 -1.22
C GLY A 229 -9.07 -17.39 -1.90
N LYS A 230 -10.22 -17.13 -1.30
CA LYS A 230 -11.52 -17.45 -1.89
C LYS A 230 -11.96 -16.32 -2.83
N ALA A 231 -12.44 -16.69 -4.01
CA ALA A 231 -13.00 -15.71 -4.95
C ALA A 231 -14.12 -14.89 -4.30
N GLY A 232 -14.08 -13.58 -4.48
CA GLY A 232 -15.03 -12.64 -3.89
C GLY A 232 -14.73 -12.24 -2.44
N ASP A 233 -13.83 -12.94 -1.76
CA ASP A 233 -13.45 -12.61 -0.39
C ASP A 233 -12.42 -11.49 -0.33
N ARG A 234 -12.41 -10.79 0.83
CA ARG A 234 -11.38 -9.81 1.17
C ARG A 234 -10.60 -10.24 2.41
N TYR A 235 -9.32 -9.85 2.46
CA TYR A 235 -8.37 -10.21 3.51
C TYR A 235 -7.56 -8.99 3.93
N ILE A 236 -7.63 -8.64 5.22
CA ILE A 236 -6.79 -7.58 5.78
C ILE A 236 -5.35 -8.09 5.91
N LEU A 237 -4.42 -7.44 5.23
CA LEU A 237 -2.99 -7.69 5.39
C LEU A 237 -2.46 -6.73 6.45
N GLY A 238 -2.49 -7.14 7.69
CA GLY A 238 -2.10 -6.37 8.87
C GLY A 238 -1.34 -7.22 9.88
N ASN A 239 -0.71 -6.56 10.88
CA ASN A 239 0.00 -7.24 11.96
C ASN A 239 -0.31 -6.55 13.30
N GLN A 240 0.51 -5.59 13.74
CA GLN A 240 0.40 -5.03 15.08
C GLN A 240 -0.30 -3.67 15.10
N ASN A 241 -1.24 -3.52 16.02
CA ASN A 241 -1.84 -2.23 16.36
C ASN A 241 -0.94 -1.49 17.36
N LEU A 242 -0.27 -0.42 16.93
CA LEU A 242 0.63 0.37 17.75
C LEU A 242 0.21 1.83 17.79
N THR A 243 0.43 2.48 18.93
CA THR A 243 0.34 3.95 19.00
C THR A 243 1.50 4.58 18.23
N LEU A 244 1.32 5.81 17.74
CA LEU A 244 2.41 6.57 17.13
C LEU A 244 3.57 6.76 18.12
N LYS A 245 3.28 6.95 19.41
CA LYS A 245 4.31 7.04 20.47
C LYS A 245 5.15 5.77 20.53
N THR A 246 4.52 4.60 20.56
CA THR A 246 5.22 3.31 20.57
C THR A 246 6.12 3.15 19.34
N LEU A 247 5.63 3.50 18.14
CA LEU A 247 6.43 3.47 16.91
C LEU A 247 7.65 4.38 17.00
N LEU A 248 7.50 5.60 17.53
CA LEU A 248 8.59 6.57 17.69
C LEU A 248 9.61 6.10 18.74
N ASP A 249 9.17 5.41 19.79
CA ASP A 249 10.07 4.82 20.78
C ASP A 249 10.89 3.66 20.20
N LEU A 250 10.26 2.80 19.36
CA LEU A 250 10.97 1.75 18.63
C LEU A 250 12.01 2.36 17.66
N LEU A 251 11.66 3.41 16.93
CA LEU A 251 12.60 4.14 16.08
C LEU A 251 13.76 4.74 16.88
N SER A 252 13.49 5.25 18.08
CA SER A 252 14.53 5.75 18.99
C SER A 252 15.51 4.65 19.41
N GLN A 253 15.00 3.48 19.76
CA GLN A 253 15.84 2.31 20.11
C GLN A 253 16.70 1.84 18.93
N ILE A 254 16.14 1.79 17.73
CA ILE A 254 16.84 1.35 16.50
C ILE A 254 17.92 2.34 16.08
N THR A 255 17.65 3.64 16.21
CA THR A 255 18.49 4.69 15.62
C THR A 255 19.41 5.40 16.62
N GLY A 256 19.13 5.30 17.92
CA GLY A 256 19.77 6.11 18.97
C GLY A 256 19.30 7.57 19.00
N LEU A 257 18.39 7.99 18.12
CA LEU A 257 17.85 9.34 18.11
C LEU A 257 16.78 9.50 19.20
N LYS A 258 16.66 10.69 19.78
CA LYS A 258 15.63 10.96 20.80
C LYS A 258 14.24 11.02 20.18
N ALA A 259 13.31 10.23 20.69
CA ALA A 259 11.90 10.32 20.34
C ALA A 259 11.26 11.61 20.90
N PRO A 260 10.30 12.23 20.19
CA PRO A 260 9.49 13.31 20.73
C PRO A 260 8.74 12.83 21.99
N GLN A 261 8.76 13.66 23.03
CA GLN A 261 8.13 13.35 24.33
C GLN A 261 6.81 14.07 24.53
N THR A 262 6.53 15.11 23.73
CA THR A 262 5.35 15.97 23.87
C THR A 262 4.31 15.57 22.84
N SER A 263 3.11 15.17 23.29
CA SER A 263 1.94 15.08 22.42
C SER A 263 1.28 16.44 22.29
N VAL A 264 0.70 16.69 21.11
CA VAL A 264 -0.12 17.91 20.87
C VAL A 264 -1.57 17.50 20.71
N PRO A 265 -2.51 18.29 21.26
CA PRO A 265 -3.93 18.02 21.09
C PRO A 265 -4.32 18.20 19.61
N ALA A 266 -5.24 17.36 19.13
CA ALA A 266 -5.64 17.29 17.72
C ALA A 266 -6.17 18.62 17.15
N TRP A 267 -6.79 19.47 17.98
CA TRP A 267 -7.33 20.75 17.53
C TRP A 267 -6.24 21.73 17.04
N LEU A 268 -5.01 21.61 17.55
CA LEU A 268 -3.91 22.50 17.17
C LEU A 268 -3.52 22.34 15.70
N PRO A 269 -3.08 21.14 15.22
CA PRO A 269 -2.76 20.95 13.82
C PRO A 269 -4.00 21.08 12.90
N LEU A 270 -5.22 20.78 13.39
CA LEU A 270 -6.45 21.02 12.64
C LEU A 270 -6.68 22.51 12.39
N GLY A 271 -6.46 23.35 13.40
CA GLY A 271 -6.55 24.80 13.24
C GLY A 271 -5.53 25.35 12.23
N VAL A 272 -4.28 24.88 12.32
CA VAL A 272 -3.22 25.28 11.38
C VAL A 272 -3.57 24.86 9.94
N ALA A 273 -3.96 23.60 9.73
CA ALA A 273 -4.32 23.10 8.41
C ALA A 273 -5.56 23.81 7.83
N TRP A 274 -6.54 24.13 8.69
CA TRP A 274 -7.72 24.89 8.27
C TRP A 274 -7.37 26.31 7.79
N VAL A 275 -6.51 27.02 8.52
CA VAL A 275 -6.02 28.36 8.12
C VAL A 275 -5.23 28.27 6.83
N ASP A 276 -4.34 27.27 6.70
CA ASP A 276 -3.50 27.04 5.53
C ASP A 276 -4.37 26.82 4.27
N GLU A 277 -5.35 25.92 4.36
CA GLU A 277 -6.17 25.53 3.21
C GLU A 277 -7.28 26.56 2.87
N ARG A 278 -7.88 27.22 3.90
CA ARG A 278 -9.02 28.12 3.70
C ARG A 278 -8.64 29.58 3.53
N ILE A 279 -7.49 30.00 4.06
CA ILE A 279 -7.08 31.41 4.06
C ILE A 279 -5.86 31.60 3.15
N LEU A 280 -4.82 30.77 3.28
CA LEU A 280 -3.58 30.98 2.53
C LEU A 280 -3.66 30.45 1.10
N ALA A 281 -4.35 29.32 0.86
CA ALA A 281 -4.48 28.78 -0.49
C ALA A 281 -5.23 29.70 -1.46
N PRO A 282 -6.37 30.36 -1.09
CA PRO A 282 -7.01 31.34 -1.96
C PRO A 282 -6.16 32.57 -2.27
N LEU A 283 -5.16 32.86 -1.43
CA LEU A 283 -4.17 33.94 -1.65
C LEU A 283 -3.01 33.51 -2.55
N GLY A 284 -3.11 32.36 -3.24
CA GLY A 284 -2.12 31.84 -4.18
C GLY A 284 -0.92 31.14 -3.53
N LYS A 285 -0.97 30.87 -2.20
CA LYS A 285 0.04 30.05 -1.52
C LYS A 285 -0.40 28.60 -1.57
N GLN A 286 0.49 27.70 -1.95
CA GLN A 286 0.21 26.26 -1.87
C GLN A 286 0.09 25.86 -0.40
N PRO A 287 -0.99 25.16 -0.02
CA PRO A 287 -1.12 24.63 1.34
C PRO A 287 0.05 23.72 1.67
N SER A 288 0.54 23.78 2.89
CA SER A 288 1.67 22.96 3.35
C SER A 288 1.21 21.66 3.98
N ILE A 289 -0.02 21.65 4.53
CA ILE A 289 -0.58 20.53 5.29
C ILE A 289 -1.99 20.24 4.80
N PRO A 290 -2.26 19.07 4.20
CA PRO A 290 -3.60 18.72 3.76
C PRO A 290 -4.52 18.50 4.96
N LEU A 291 -5.63 19.21 5.03
CA LEU A 291 -6.60 19.15 6.14
C LEU A 291 -7.14 17.72 6.36
N ASP A 292 -7.42 17.01 5.29
CA ASP A 292 -7.88 15.61 5.38
C ASP A 292 -6.80 14.69 5.96
N GLY A 293 -5.52 14.97 5.71
CA GLY A 293 -4.40 14.25 6.34
C GLY A 293 -4.39 14.42 7.86
N VAL A 294 -4.60 15.67 8.33
CA VAL A 294 -4.68 15.93 9.77
C VAL A 294 -5.93 15.29 10.38
N ARG A 295 -7.09 15.40 9.73
CA ARG A 295 -8.33 14.74 10.20
C ARG A 295 -8.16 13.22 10.31
N MET A 296 -7.49 12.59 9.34
CA MET A 296 -7.18 11.16 9.40
C MET A 296 -6.24 10.83 10.56
N ALA A 297 -5.23 11.65 10.79
CA ALA A 297 -4.26 11.47 11.87
C ALA A 297 -4.86 11.64 13.28
N THR A 298 -6.08 12.19 13.42
CA THR A 298 -6.80 12.25 14.70
C THR A 298 -7.58 10.97 15.03
N GLN A 299 -7.65 10.01 14.09
CA GLN A 299 -8.36 8.76 14.28
C GLN A 299 -7.38 7.62 14.54
N THR A 300 -7.67 6.78 15.53
CA THR A 300 -6.99 5.51 15.74
C THR A 300 -7.49 4.50 14.71
N MET A 301 -6.59 4.00 13.87
CA MET A 301 -6.89 3.09 12.76
C MET A 301 -6.36 1.70 13.07
N TYR A 302 -7.08 0.95 13.90
CA TYR A 302 -6.76 -0.41 14.31
C TYR A 302 -7.55 -1.44 13.55
N TYR A 303 -6.87 -2.51 13.15
CA TYR A 303 -7.44 -3.57 12.33
C TYR A 303 -7.04 -4.94 12.87
N ASP A 304 -7.91 -5.93 12.63
CA ASP A 304 -7.67 -7.34 12.93
C ASP A 304 -7.42 -8.10 11.62
N ALA A 305 -6.27 -8.76 11.52
CA ALA A 305 -5.86 -9.57 10.38
C ALA A 305 -6.03 -11.07 10.64
N ALA A 306 -6.74 -11.48 11.71
CA ALA A 306 -6.86 -12.88 12.10
C ALA A 306 -7.42 -13.78 10.98
N LYS A 307 -8.30 -13.27 10.11
CA LYS A 307 -8.79 -14.00 8.94
C LYS A 307 -7.66 -14.34 7.98
N ALA A 308 -6.83 -13.37 7.62
CA ALA A 308 -5.70 -13.59 6.70
C ALA A 308 -4.64 -14.52 7.32
N VAL A 309 -4.37 -14.41 8.61
CA VAL A 309 -3.46 -15.31 9.33
C VAL A 309 -3.99 -16.74 9.30
N ARG A 310 -5.25 -16.94 9.62
CA ARG A 310 -5.88 -18.27 9.71
C ARG A 310 -6.08 -18.92 8.35
N GLU A 311 -6.58 -18.19 7.36
CA GLU A 311 -7.03 -18.77 6.08
C GLU A 311 -5.94 -18.73 5.00
N LEU A 312 -5.09 -17.72 4.99
CA LEU A 312 -4.00 -17.60 4.04
C LEU A 312 -2.66 -18.09 4.62
N GLY A 313 -2.48 -18.04 5.94
CA GLY A 313 -1.18 -18.23 6.58
C GLY A 313 -0.31 -16.98 6.49
N LEU A 314 -0.93 -15.78 6.56
CA LEU A 314 -0.21 -14.50 6.50
C LEU A 314 0.90 -14.46 7.55
N PRO A 315 2.17 -14.28 7.17
CA PRO A 315 3.26 -14.15 8.13
C PRO A 315 3.09 -12.89 8.98
N GLN A 316 3.66 -12.95 10.18
CA GLN A 316 3.56 -11.89 11.19
C GLN A 316 4.98 -11.52 11.65
N THR A 317 5.79 -11.00 10.74
CA THR A 317 7.16 -10.55 11.02
C THR A 317 7.14 -9.47 12.09
N PRO A 318 7.97 -9.56 13.16
CA PRO A 318 8.08 -8.51 14.17
C PRO A 318 8.32 -7.14 13.55
N ILE A 319 7.56 -6.13 13.99
CA ILE A 319 7.57 -4.78 13.40
C ILE A 319 8.95 -4.13 13.48
N GLU A 320 9.72 -4.45 14.52
CA GLU A 320 11.09 -3.96 14.73
C GLU A 320 12.02 -4.34 13.57
N ILE A 321 11.82 -5.51 12.94
CA ILE A 321 12.60 -5.97 11.78
C ILE A 321 12.27 -5.07 10.58
N GLY A 322 11.00 -4.90 10.26
CA GLY A 322 10.56 -4.02 9.17
C GLY A 322 10.98 -2.57 9.36
N LEU A 323 10.91 -2.06 10.61
CA LEU A 323 11.38 -0.72 10.95
C LEU A 323 12.89 -0.57 10.76
N LYS A 324 13.68 -1.55 11.23
CA LYS A 324 15.13 -1.53 11.07
C LYS A 324 15.51 -1.49 9.59
N ASP A 325 14.92 -2.37 8.78
CA ASP A 325 15.21 -2.43 7.36
C ASP A 325 14.74 -1.17 6.61
N ALA A 326 13.62 -0.57 7.01
CA ALA A 326 13.17 0.73 6.50
C ALA A 326 14.17 1.84 6.85
N VAL A 327 14.63 1.90 8.10
CA VAL A 327 15.62 2.89 8.55
C VAL A 327 16.94 2.77 7.77
N ASP A 328 17.45 1.54 7.63
CA ASP A 328 18.69 1.28 6.90
C ASP A 328 18.55 1.65 5.42
N TRP A 329 17.40 1.30 4.83
CA TRP A 329 17.09 1.65 3.44
C TRP A 329 16.95 3.16 3.24
N PHE A 330 16.21 3.89 4.09
CA PHE A 330 16.05 5.34 4.00
C PHE A 330 17.38 6.07 4.19
N LYS A 331 18.23 5.63 5.13
CA LYS A 331 19.57 6.20 5.31
C LYS A 331 20.41 6.09 4.05
N HIS A 332 20.41 4.91 3.43
CA HIS A 332 21.18 4.66 2.21
C HIS A 332 20.60 5.44 1.01
N TYR A 333 19.29 5.32 0.77
CA TYR A 333 18.64 5.86 -0.43
C TYR A 333 18.62 7.40 -0.45
N PHE A 334 18.43 8.06 0.68
CA PHE A 334 18.39 9.51 0.80
C PHE A 334 19.72 10.12 1.29
N ASP A 335 20.81 9.35 1.33
CA ASP A 335 22.14 9.77 1.80
C ASP A 335 22.09 10.53 3.15
N LEU A 336 21.31 9.98 4.09
CA LEU A 336 21.17 10.57 5.40
C LEU A 336 22.41 10.22 6.25
N LYS A 337 23.25 11.21 6.48
CA LYS A 337 24.43 11.04 7.37
C LYS A 337 24.00 10.60 8.74
N THR A 338 24.59 9.50 9.24
CA THR A 338 24.50 9.17 10.65
C THR A 338 25.10 10.33 11.43
N PRO A 339 24.40 10.95 12.40
CA PRO A 339 25.04 11.94 13.24
C PRO A 339 26.23 11.27 13.93
N ASN A 340 27.37 11.89 13.86
CA ASN A 340 28.52 11.51 14.69
C ASN A 340 28.02 11.39 16.14
N ALA A 341 28.30 10.24 16.77
CA ALA A 341 28.00 9.94 18.16
C ALA A 341 28.62 10.97 19.10
#